data_7f75cf1e0bf3ce6298379b59cef68c30
#
_entry.id   7f75cf1e0bf3ce6298379b59cef68c30
#
_cell.length_a   1.000
_cell.length_b   1.000
_cell.length_c   1.000
_cell.angle_alpha   90.00
_cell.angle_beta   90.00
_cell.angle_gamma   90.00
#
_symmetry.space_group_name_H-M   'P 1'
#
loop_
_entity.id
_entity.type
_entity.pdbx_description
1 polymer ?
#
loop_
_entity_poly.entity_id
_entity_poly.type
_entity_poly.pdbx_seq_one_letter_code
_entity_poly.pdbx_strand_id
1 'polypeptide(L)'
;RVHQDPATARYVCRTDVKSFYASIDHFALLDQLAPFVPDKHVMSLLVQYLRRTHEHGGTFYSVTRGISAGCPLSPLIGAFHLYQLDCLVTQKHPRCFYIRYMDDILILAPSRWQLRRAIATMNGVLEELGLDQHPDKTTIGPVARGFDFLGYTYSPAGLGLAQKTIRNHRIKLHRLYEQYLRARKGAP
;
A
#
# COMPACT_ATOMS: atom_id res chain seq x y z
N ARG A 1 -6.43 17.37 -17.09
CA ARG A 1 -5.37 16.70 -16.27
C ARG A 1 -4.10 16.75 -17.10
N VAL A 2 -3.11 17.52 -16.66
CA VAL A 2 -1.78 17.49 -17.26
C VAL A 2 -1.16 16.17 -16.78
N HIS A 3 -1.14 15.16 -17.65
CA HIS A 3 -0.39 13.94 -17.41
C HIS A 3 1.08 14.33 -17.36
N GLN A 4 1.68 14.25 -16.19
CA GLN A 4 3.10 14.48 -16.06
C GLN A 4 3.84 13.29 -16.63
N ASP A 5 4.74 13.58 -17.55
CA ASP A 5 5.61 12.59 -18.14
C ASP A 5 6.62 12.12 -17.08
N PRO A 6 6.57 10.88 -16.61
CA PRO A 6 7.54 10.34 -15.67
C PRO A 6 8.98 10.40 -16.22
N ALA A 7 9.16 10.54 -17.52
CA ALA A 7 10.47 10.69 -18.15
C ALA A 7 11.22 11.97 -17.72
N THR A 8 10.54 13.00 -17.20
CA THR A 8 11.16 14.22 -16.68
C THR A 8 11.60 14.12 -15.22
N ALA A 9 11.27 13.03 -14.54
CA ALA A 9 11.55 12.84 -13.12
C ALA A 9 13.04 12.52 -12.89
N ARG A 10 13.64 13.23 -11.93
CA ARG A 10 15.05 13.03 -11.51
C ARG A 10 15.18 12.39 -10.13
N TYR A 11 14.14 12.49 -9.32
CA TYR A 11 14.13 12.02 -7.93
C TYR A 11 12.91 11.17 -7.68
N VAL A 12 13.07 10.18 -6.83
CA VAL A 12 12.05 9.21 -6.44
C VAL A 12 11.94 9.13 -4.92
N CYS A 13 10.73 9.03 -4.42
CA CYS A 13 10.39 8.48 -3.12
C CYS A 13 9.48 7.27 -3.36
N ARG A 14 9.90 6.13 -2.85
CA ARG A 14 9.07 4.94 -2.74
C ARG A 14 8.96 4.59 -1.26
N THR A 15 7.74 4.31 -0.81
CA THR A 15 7.48 3.89 0.57
C THR A 15 6.29 2.95 0.63
N ASP A 16 6.12 2.30 1.75
CA ASP A 16 5.05 1.35 2.07
C ASP A 16 4.52 1.73 3.47
N VAL A 17 3.23 1.65 3.68
CA VAL A 17 2.64 1.92 5.00
C VAL A 17 2.75 0.65 5.87
N LYS A 18 3.39 0.80 7.03
CA LYS A 18 3.62 -0.31 7.96
C LYS A 18 2.32 -0.90 8.46
N SER A 19 2.15 -2.21 8.26
CA SER A 19 0.99 -2.97 8.75
C SER A 19 -0.35 -2.33 8.39
N PHE A 20 -0.47 -1.76 7.19
CA PHE A 20 -1.55 -0.86 6.77
C PHE A 20 -2.94 -1.32 7.22
N TYR A 21 -3.38 -2.50 6.80
CA TYR A 21 -4.71 -3.00 7.16
C TYR A 21 -4.93 -3.17 8.67
N ALA A 22 -3.89 -3.53 9.42
CA ALA A 22 -3.97 -3.69 10.87
C ALA A 22 -3.93 -2.35 11.63
N SER A 23 -3.47 -1.27 10.97
CA SER A 23 -3.29 0.05 11.57
C SER A 23 -4.48 0.99 11.37
N ILE A 24 -5.44 0.63 10.52
CA ILE A 24 -6.61 1.48 10.22
C ILE A 24 -7.47 1.63 11.46
N ASP A 25 -7.65 2.88 11.92
CA ASP A 25 -8.55 3.21 13.01
C ASP A 25 -10.01 3.19 12.53
N HIS A 26 -10.89 2.49 13.29
CA HIS A 26 -12.29 2.32 12.89
C HIS A 26 -13.07 3.64 12.95
N PHE A 27 -12.80 4.50 13.95
CA PHE A 27 -13.52 5.76 14.09
C PHE A 27 -13.12 6.73 12.99
N ALA A 28 -11.82 6.89 12.73
CA ALA A 28 -11.33 7.72 11.65
C ALA A 28 -11.87 7.28 10.28
N LEU A 29 -11.91 5.96 10.03
CA LEU A 29 -12.46 5.41 8.80
C LEU A 29 -13.97 5.68 8.66
N LEU A 30 -14.75 5.47 9.72
CA LEU A 30 -16.20 5.71 9.70
C LEU A 30 -16.53 7.20 9.52
N ASP A 31 -15.76 8.09 10.14
CA ASP A 31 -15.86 9.54 9.96
C ASP A 31 -15.60 9.93 8.49
N GLN A 32 -14.56 9.33 7.88
CA GLN A 32 -14.26 9.55 6.47
C GLN A 32 -15.38 9.04 5.54
N LEU A 33 -16.04 7.92 5.90
CA LEU A 33 -17.11 7.31 5.09
C LEU A 33 -18.45 8.02 5.22
N ALA A 34 -18.73 8.63 6.37
CA ALA A 34 -20.02 9.22 6.69
C ALA A 34 -20.57 10.20 5.62
N PRO A 35 -19.75 11.11 5.02
CA PRO A 35 -20.24 12.01 3.98
C PRO A 35 -20.60 11.31 2.65
N PHE A 36 -20.05 10.11 2.41
CA PHE A 36 -20.22 9.36 1.15
C PHE A 36 -21.26 8.25 1.26
N VAL A 37 -21.61 7.84 2.47
CA VAL A 37 -22.56 6.76 2.76
C VAL A 37 -23.72 7.30 3.60
N PRO A 38 -24.69 8.02 3.00
CA PRO A 38 -25.81 8.62 3.72
C PRO A 38 -26.83 7.58 4.22
N ASP A 39 -26.84 6.37 3.64
CA ASP A 39 -27.74 5.29 4.04
C ASP A 39 -27.31 4.68 5.38
N LYS A 40 -28.19 4.78 6.38
CA LYS A 40 -27.93 4.30 7.74
C LYS A 40 -27.80 2.77 7.82
N HIS A 41 -28.49 2.02 6.94
CA HIS A 41 -28.40 0.56 6.92
C HIS A 41 -27.04 0.12 6.38
N VAL A 42 -26.58 0.75 5.28
CA VAL A 42 -25.25 0.50 4.72
C VAL A 42 -24.16 0.86 5.73
N MET A 43 -24.28 2.02 6.40
CA MET A 43 -23.34 2.42 7.45
C MET A 43 -23.32 1.41 8.62
N SER A 44 -24.50 0.92 9.04
CA SER A 44 -24.59 -0.11 10.08
C SER A 44 -23.90 -1.41 9.68
N LEU A 45 -24.03 -1.84 8.42
CA LEU A 45 -23.33 -3.03 7.91
C LEU A 45 -21.81 -2.83 7.90
N LEU A 46 -21.32 -1.64 7.54
CA LEU A 46 -19.89 -1.31 7.59
C LEU A 46 -19.38 -1.33 9.03
N VAL A 47 -20.12 -0.79 10.00
CA VAL A 47 -19.79 -0.88 11.43
C VAL A 47 -19.71 -2.33 11.90
N GLN A 48 -20.66 -3.17 11.52
CA GLN A 48 -20.65 -4.61 11.86
C GLN A 48 -19.45 -5.33 11.23
N TYR A 49 -19.13 -5.00 9.98
CA TYR A 49 -17.95 -5.54 9.30
C TYR A 49 -16.63 -5.16 10.02
N LEU A 50 -16.52 -3.94 10.51
CA LEU A 50 -15.33 -3.46 11.23
C LEU A 50 -15.24 -4.06 12.63
N ARG A 51 -16.34 -4.13 13.37
CA ARG A 51 -16.43 -4.64 14.75
C ARG A 51 -16.47 -6.17 14.86
N ARG A 52 -15.82 -6.84 13.90
CA ARG A 52 -15.71 -8.30 13.97
C ARG A 52 -15.04 -8.77 15.26
N THR A 53 -15.47 -9.93 15.73
CA THR A 53 -14.85 -10.60 16.88
C THR A 53 -13.81 -11.59 16.40
N HIS A 54 -12.63 -11.60 17.03
CA HIS A 54 -11.63 -12.64 16.86
C HIS A 54 -11.72 -13.62 18.02
N GLU A 55 -11.72 -14.90 17.69
CA GLU A 55 -11.57 -15.97 18.66
C GLU A 55 -10.11 -16.44 18.67
N HIS A 56 -9.52 -16.53 19.85
CA HIS A 56 -8.20 -17.13 20.05
C HIS A 56 -8.18 -17.91 21.37
N GLY A 57 -8.00 -19.22 21.28
CA GLY A 57 -7.94 -20.10 22.47
C GLY A 57 -9.20 -20.11 23.32
N GLY A 58 -10.39 -19.99 22.70
CA GLY A 58 -11.68 -19.93 23.38
C GLY A 58 -12.05 -18.56 23.95
N THR A 59 -11.21 -17.55 23.78
CA THR A 59 -11.47 -16.18 24.23
C THR A 59 -11.84 -15.31 23.01
N PHE A 60 -12.91 -14.50 23.17
CA PHE A 60 -13.39 -13.59 22.14
C PHE A 60 -12.88 -12.16 22.40
N TYR A 61 -12.27 -11.57 21.39
CA TYR A 61 -11.74 -10.20 21.43
C TYR A 61 -12.47 -9.32 20.43
N SER A 62 -13.02 -8.19 20.90
CA SER A 62 -13.56 -7.16 20.02
C SER A 62 -12.42 -6.35 19.40
N VAL A 63 -12.44 -6.21 18.09
CA VAL A 63 -11.42 -5.46 17.35
C VAL A 63 -11.85 -3.99 17.24
N THR A 64 -11.03 -3.09 17.74
CA THR A 64 -11.23 -1.63 17.67
C THR A 64 -10.39 -0.97 16.58
N ARG A 65 -9.41 -1.70 16.02
CA ARG A 65 -8.47 -1.22 15.00
C ARG A 65 -8.19 -2.32 13.98
N GLY A 66 -7.99 -1.91 12.75
CA GLY A 66 -7.63 -2.80 11.65
C GLY A 66 -8.82 -3.43 10.93
N ILE A 67 -8.61 -3.71 9.65
CA ILE A 67 -9.58 -4.39 8.77
C ILE A 67 -9.07 -5.76 8.35
N SER A 68 -9.98 -6.66 7.94
CA SER A 68 -9.62 -8.05 7.65
C SER A 68 -8.75 -8.16 6.41
N ALA A 69 -7.52 -8.64 6.55
CA ALA A 69 -6.73 -9.07 5.40
C ALA A 69 -7.43 -10.26 4.71
N GLY A 70 -7.58 -10.19 3.38
CA GLY A 70 -8.21 -11.25 2.57
C GLY A 70 -9.73 -11.14 2.39
N CYS A 71 -10.42 -10.21 3.05
CA CYS A 71 -11.81 -9.90 2.72
C CYS A 71 -11.89 -9.08 1.42
N PRO A 72 -12.82 -9.39 0.48
CA PRO A 72 -12.96 -8.65 -0.78
C PRO A 72 -13.25 -7.16 -0.61
N LEU A 73 -13.86 -6.75 0.49
CA LEU A 73 -14.16 -5.35 0.80
C LEU A 73 -12.93 -4.56 1.30
N SER A 74 -11.96 -5.23 1.91
CA SER A 74 -10.79 -4.58 2.50
C SER A 74 -9.96 -3.74 1.53
N PRO A 75 -9.70 -4.17 0.28
CA PRO A 75 -8.99 -3.33 -0.68
C PRO A 75 -9.72 -2.02 -0.99
N LEU A 76 -11.04 -2.05 -1.11
CA LEU A 76 -11.85 -0.87 -1.37
C LEU A 76 -11.80 0.10 -0.19
N ILE A 77 -12.03 -0.39 1.02
CA ILE A 77 -12.01 0.41 2.25
C ILE A 77 -10.61 0.97 2.51
N GLY A 78 -9.57 0.16 2.33
CA GLY A 78 -8.19 0.60 2.47
C GLY A 78 -7.80 1.66 1.43
N ALA A 79 -8.23 1.49 0.17
CA ALA A 79 -8.02 2.51 -0.86
C ALA A 79 -8.72 3.83 -0.50
N PHE A 80 -9.94 3.74 0.03
CA PHE A 80 -10.72 4.90 0.46
C PHE A 80 -10.06 5.62 1.65
N HIS A 81 -9.55 4.88 2.64
CA HIS A 81 -8.89 5.47 3.81
C HIS A 81 -7.72 6.39 3.46
N LEU A 82 -6.98 6.08 2.39
CA LEU A 82 -5.88 6.90 1.87
C LEU A 82 -6.32 7.85 0.74
N TYR A 83 -7.62 7.96 0.42
CA TYR A 83 -8.11 8.81 -0.67
C TYR A 83 -7.76 10.30 -0.48
N GLN A 84 -7.79 10.78 0.77
CA GLN A 84 -7.38 12.14 1.11
C GLN A 84 -5.91 12.40 0.75
N LEU A 85 -5.02 11.42 0.97
CA LEU A 85 -3.62 11.49 0.56
C LEU A 85 -3.51 11.65 -0.95
N ASP A 86 -4.24 10.83 -1.72
CA ASP A 86 -4.23 10.89 -3.18
C ASP A 86 -4.64 12.28 -3.69
N CYS A 87 -5.73 12.84 -3.12
CA CYS A 87 -6.21 14.17 -3.46
C CYS A 87 -5.19 15.27 -3.12
N LEU A 88 -4.65 15.27 -1.90
CA LEU A 88 -3.76 16.33 -1.44
C LEU A 88 -2.43 16.33 -2.18
N VAL A 89 -1.82 15.16 -2.42
CA VAL A 89 -0.56 15.07 -3.15
C VAL A 89 -0.74 15.51 -4.59
N THR A 90 -1.79 15.05 -5.27
CA THR A 90 -2.03 15.42 -6.68
C THR A 90 -2.39 16.89 -6.86
N GLN A 91 -3.15 17.49 -5.94
CA GLN A 91 -3.54 18.90 -6.02
C GLN A 91 -2.41 19.85 -5.65
N LYS A 92 -1.71 19.59 -4.52
CA LYS A 92 -0.65 20.48 -4.02
C LYS A 92 0.67 20.34 -4.78
N HIS A 93 0.92 19.19 -5.42
CA HIS A 93 2.17 18.88 -6.12
C HIS A 93 1.95 18.48 -7.57
N PRO A 94 1.32 19.34 -8.40
CA PRO A 94 0.96 19.00 -9.78
C PRO A 94 2.17 18.71 -10.68
N ARG A 95 3.40 19.03 -10.28
CA ARG A 95 4.65 18.70 -10.98
C ARG A 95 5.29 17.39 -10.54
N CYS A 96 4.71 16.70 -9.56
CA CYS A 96 5.16 15.37 -9.14
C CYS A 96 4.27 14.31 -9.76
N PHE A 97 4.85 13.24 -10.29
CA PHE A 97 4.10 12.06 -10.64
C PHE A 97 3.83 11.27 -9.36
N TYR A 98 2.57 10.98 -9.11
CA TYR A 98 2.12 10.23 -7.94
C TYR A 98 1.34 9.01 -8.38
N ILE A 99 1.68 7.87 -7.83
CA ILE A 99 0.89 6.65 -7.97
C ILE A 99 0.91 5.89 -6.64
N ARG A 100 -0.20 5.30 -6.30
CA ARG A 100 -0.36 4.40 -5.16
C ARG A 100 -1.03 3.11 -5.59
N TYR A 101 -0.51 2.01 -5.08
CA TYR A 101 -1.13 0.69 -5.18
C TYR A 101 -1.29 0.13 -3.78
N MET A 102 -2.52 0.20 -3.24
CA MET A 102 -2.83 -0.11 -1.83
C MET A 102 -1.98 0.76 -0.88
N ASP A 103 -1.04 0.13 -0.17
CA ASP A 103 -0.10 0.71 0.76
C ASP A 103 1.25 1.09 0.14
N ASP A 104 1.55 0.59 -1.07
CA ASP A 104 2.75 0.97 -1.82
C ASP A 104 2.57 2.34 -2.49
N ILE A 105 3.39 3.31 -2.11
CA ILE A 105 3.35 4.71 -2.61
C ILE A 105 4.62 5.02 -3.39
N LEU A 106 4.46 5.62 -4.57
CA LEU A 106 5.55 6.11 -5.40
C LEU A 106 5.32 7.58 -5.75
N ILE A 107 6.31 8.42 -5.48
CA ILE A 107 6.34 9.82 -5.87
C ILE A 107 7.60 10.07 -6.69
N LEU A 108 7.44 10.56 -7.93
CA LEU A 108 8.54 10.99 -8.77
C LEU A 108 8.49 12.51 -8.93
N ALA A 109 9.65 13.16 -8.86
CA ALA A 109 9.73 14.61 -8.94
C ALA A 109 10.91 15.09 -9.80
N PRO A 110 10.80 16.23 -10.49
CA PRO A 110 11.89 16.79 -11.30
C PRO A 110 13.00 17.42 -10.44
N SER A 111 12.75 17.74 -9.17
CA SER A 111 13.75 18.30 -8.27
C SER A 111 13.65 17.77 -6.83
N ARG A 112 14.77 17.79 -6.09
CA ARG A 112 14.83 17.40 -4.67
C ARG A 112 13.88 18.21 -3.80
N TRP A 113 13.74 19.48 -4.09
CA TRP A 113 12.88 20.38 -3.31
C TRP A 113 11.41 20.02 -3.47
N GLN A 114 10.97 19.76 -4.71
CA GLN A 114 9.58 19.33 -4.99
C GLN A 114 9.29 17.96 -4.36
N LEU A 115 10.25 17.02 -4.43
CA LEU A 115 10.10 15.73 -3.77
C LEU A 115 9.95 15.89 -2.25
N ARG A 116 10.80 16.71 -1.61
CA ARG A 116 10.71 16.96 -0.15
C ARG A 116 9.35 17.53 0.26
N ARG A 117 8.82 18.47 -0.52
CA ARG A 117 7.49 19.04 -0.25
C ARG A 117 6.38 18.01 -0.39
N ALA A 118 6.42 17.18 -1.41
CA ALA A 118 5.45 16.10 -1.61
C ALA A 118 5.53 15.06 -0.48
N ILE A 119 6.74 14.68 -0.05
CA ILE A 119 6.95 13.80 1.10
C ILE A 119 6.40 14.44 2.38
N ALA A 120 6.64 15.74 2.62
CA ALA A 120 6.10 16.42 3.80
C ALA A 120 4.56 16.40 3.82
N THR A 121 3.91 16.61 2.68
CA THR A 121 2.45 16.48 2.56
C THR A 121 1.98 15.05 2.85
N MET A 122 2.66 14.05 2.30
CA MET A 122 2.36 12.63 2.55
C MET A 122 2.50 12.30 4.04
N ASN A 123 3.60 12.70 4.66
CA ASN A 123 3.86 12.44 6.08
C ASN A 123 2.80 13.07 6.98
N GLY A 124 2.40 14.32 6.70
CA GLY A 124 1.35 14.99 7.47
C GLY A 124 0.02 14.23 7.41
N VAL A 125 -0.38 13.73 6.24
CA VAL A 125 -1.62 12.93 6.11
C VAL A 125 -1.50 11.59 6.83
N LEU A 126 -0.35 10.91 6.71
CA LEU A 126 -0.15 9.64 7.41
C LEU A 126 -0.18 9.83 8.94
N GLU A 127 0.43 10.90 9.43
CA GLU A 127 0.39 11.27 10.85
C GLU A 127 -1.03 11.58 11.33
N GLU A 128 -1.82 12.35 10.57
CA GLU A 128 -3.24 12.63 10.85
C GLU A 128 -4.08 11.34 10.94
N LEU A 129 -3.76 10.34 10.10
CA LEU A 129 -4.43 9.03 10.10
C LEU A 129 -3.85 8.02 11.11
N GLY A 130 -2.81 8.40 11.87
CA GLY A 130 -2.13 7.51 12.80
C GLY A 130 -1.44 6.33 12.13
N LEU A 131 -0.92 6.55 10.91
CA LEU A 131 -0.24 5.56 10.08
C LEU A 131 1.26 5.84 10.00
N ASP A 132 2.07 4.79 10.09
CA ASP A 132 3.52 4.87 10.00
C ASP A 132 4.03 4.35 8.65
N GLN A 133 5.09 4.98 8.14
CA GLN A 133 5.85 4.45 7.03
C GLN A 133 6.73 3.27 7.49
N HIS A 134 6.93 2.30 6.61
CA HIS A 134 7.88 1.22 6.87
C HIS A 134 9.31 1.72 6.63
N PRO A 135 10.16 1.87 7.67
CA PRO A 135 11.47 2.51 7.54
C PRO A 135 12.38 1.75 6.55
N ASP A 136 12.41 0.41 6.64
CA ASP A 136 13.28 -0.43 5.81
C ASP A 136 12.84 -0.54 4.34
N LYS A 137 11.60 -0.12 4.03
CA LYS A 137 11.06 -0.15 2.67
C LYS A 137 10.97 1.25 2.04
N THR A 138 11.34 2.29 2.79
CA THR A 138 11.36 3.65 2.28
C THR A 138 12.68 3.93 1.58
N THR A 139 12.58 4.26 0.29
CA THR A 139 13.73 4.62 -0.54
C THR A 139 13.54 6.02 -1.11
N ILE A 140 14.50 6.91 -0.86
CA ILE A 140 14.51 8.28 -1.39
C ILE A 140 15.84 8.51 -2.10
N GLY A 141 15.81 8.89 -3.36
CA GLY A 141 17.05 9.08 -4.11
C GLY A 141 16.86 9.58 -5.54
N PRO A 142 17.95 9.67 -6.30
CA PRO A 142 17.87 9.95 -7.73
C PRO A 142 17.36 8.73 -8.50
N VAL A 143 16.47 8.97 -9.48
CA VAL A 143 15.94 7.92 -10.39
C VAL A 143 17.06 7.19 -11.13
N ALA A 144 18.17 7.87 -11.41
CA ALA A 144 19.34 7.29 -12.08
C ALA A 144 19.99 6.11 -11.33
N ARG A 145 19.77 5.97 -10.02
CA ARG A 145 20.22 4.79 -9.25
C ARG A 145 19.37 3.55 -9.46
N GLY A 146 18.22 3.72 -10.11
CA GLY A 146 17.19 2.67 -10.16
C GLY A 146 16.41 2.54 -8.84
N PHE A 147 15.24 1.95 -8.93
CA PHE A 147 14.40 1.62 -7.77
C PHE A 147 13.46 0.47 -8.12
N ASP A 148 13.05 -0.28 -7.11
CA ASP A 148 12.07 -1.35 -7.27
C ASP A 148 10.67 -0.83 -6.94
N PHE A 149 9.66 -1.19 -7.74
CA PHE A 149 8.26 -0.92 -7.46
C PHE A 149 7.37 -2.03 -8.03
N LEU A 150 6.44 -2.54 -7.21
CA LEU A 150 5.50 -3.61 -7.58
C LEU A 150 6.15 -4.84 -8.23
N GLY A 151 7.33 -5.22 -7.76
CA GLY A 151 8.05 -6.40 -8.26
C GLY A 151 8.91 -6.18 -9.49
N TYR A 152 8.99 -4.95 -9.99
CA TYR A 152 9.84 -4.54 -11.10
C TYR A 152 10.95 -3.61 -10.63
N THR A 153 12.10 -3.67 -11.31
CA THR A 153 13.21 -2.72 -11.17
C THR A 153 13.16 -1.72 -12.31
N TYR A 154 13.10 -0.46 -11.97
CA TYR A 154 13.21 0.67 -12.90
C TYR A 154 14.63 1.21 -12.88
N SER A 155 15.29 1.28 -14.01
CA SER A 155 16.66 1.77 -14.13
C SER A 155 16.87 2.52 -15.45
N PRO A 156 17.96 3.27 -15.61
CA PRO A 156 18.31 3.89 -16.90
C PRO A 156 18.46 2.89 -18.06
N ALA A 157 18.78 1.62 -17.75
CA ALA A 157 18.86 0.55 -18.74
C ALA A 157 17.46 0.01 -19.15
N GLY A 158 16.38 0.45 -18.49
CA GLY A 158 15.02 0.03 -18.77
C GLY A 158 14.34 -0.68 -17.60
N LEU A 159 13.23 -1.33 -17.90
CA LEU A 159 12.41 -2.08 -16.96
C LEU A 159 12.88 -3.54 -16.89
N GLY A 160 13.12 -4.01 -15.66
CA GLY A 160 13.48 -5.40 -15.38
C GLY A 160 12.64 -6.00 -14.25
N LEU A 161 12.81 -7.29 -13.96
CA LEU A 161 12.21 -7.91 -12.77
C LEU A 161 13.08 -7.63 -11.54
N ALA A 162 12.45 -7.25 -10.44
CA ALA A 162 13.17 -7.07 -9.18
C ALA A 162 13.78 -8.39 -8.70
N GLN A 163 15.01 -8.32 -8.16
CA GLN A 163 15.75 -9.51 -7.68
C GLN A 163 14.94 -10.30 -6.64
N LYS A 164 14.17 -9.59 -5.79
CA LYS A 164 13.26 -10.23 -4.83
C LYS A 164 12.18 -11.06 -5.53
N THR A 165 11.62 -10.57 -6.63
CA THR A 165 10.61 -11.28 -7.43
C THR A 165 11.20 -12.57 -8.03
N ILE A 166 12.39 -12.49 -8.63
CA ILE A 166 13.08 -13.63 -9.21
C ILE A 166 13.39 -14.67 -8.13
N ARG A 167 13.92 -14.24 -6.98
CA ARG A 167 14.22 -15.12 -5.85
C ARG A 167 12.99 -15.84 -5.32
N ASN A 168 11.89 -15.08 -5.09
CA ASN A 168 10.65 -15.66 -4.59
C ASN A 168 10.05 -16.66 -5.57
N HIS A 169 10.13 -16.37 -6.88
CA HIS A 169 9.68 -17.30 -7.91
C HIS A 169 10.48 -18.60 -7.90
N ARG A 170 11.82 -18.53 -7.79
CA ARG A 170 12.69 -19.71 -7.68
C ARG A 170 12.37 -20.57 -6.46
N ILE A 171 12.17 -19.93 -5.28
CA ILE A 171 11.79 -20.63 -4.04
C ILE A 171 10.44 -21.34 -4.22
N LYS A 172 9.46 -20.66 -4.85
CA LYS A 172 8.15 -21.26 -5.11
C LYS A 172 8.23 -22.46 -6.05
N LEU A 173 9.00 -22.35 -7.14
CA LEU A 173 9.23 -23.46 -8.06
C LEU A 173 9.89 -24.66 -7.36
N HIS A 174 10.93 -24.42 -6.56
CA HIS A 174 11.62 -25.49 -5.81
C HIS A 174 10.65 -26.19 -4.86
N ARG A 175 9.85 -25.43 -4.10
CA ARG A 175 8.83 -26.00 -3.19
C ARG A 175 7.78 -26.84 -3.92
N LEU A 176 7.28 -26.37 -5.07
CA LEU A 176 6.32 -27.12 -5.88
C LEU A 176 6.93 -28.40 -6.46
N TYR A 177 8.20 -28.34 -6.88
CA TYR A 177 8.91 -29.52 -7.36
C TYR A 177 9.12 -30.56 -6.27
N GLU A 178 9.49 -30.14 -5.05
CA GLU A 178 9.59 -31.05 -3.90
C GLU A 178 8.23 -31.69 -3.53
N GLN A 179 7.14 -30.92 -3.58
CA GLN A 179 5.79 -31.44 -3.36
C GLN A 179 5.43 -32.48 -4.40
N TYR A 180 5.72 -32.20 -5.67
CA TYR A 180 5.52 -33.18 -6.77
C TYR A 180 6.30 -34.47 -6.54
N LEU A 181 7.57 -34.38 -6.18
CA LEU A 181 8.40 -35.57 -5.93
C LEU A 181 7.87 -36.40 -4.74
N ARG A 182 7.41 -35.75 -3.67
CA ARG A 182 6.80 -36.45 -2.53
C ARG A 182 5.51 -37.17 -2.92
N ALA A 183 4.63 -36.48 -3.67
CA ALA A 183 3.38 -37.08 -4.17
C ALA A 183 3.67 -38.30 -5.07
N ARG A 184 4.69 -38.21 -5.94
CA ARG A 184 5.10 -39.32 -6.81
C ARG A 184 5.67 -40.52 -6.06
N LYS A 185 6.37 -40.29 -4.93
CA LYS A 185 6.91 -41.37 -4.10
C LYS A 185 5.87 -42.03 -3.18
N GLY A 186 4.76 -41.35 -2.91
CA GLY A 186 3.67 -41.87 -2.08
C GLY A 186 2.48 -42.43 -2.89
N ALA A 187 2.56 -42.45 -4.22
CA ALA A 187 1.60 -43.14 -5.06
C ALA A 187 1.93 -44.66 -5.08
N PRO A 188 0.94 -45.54 -4.76
CA PRO A 188 1.13 -47.00 -4.75
C PRO A 188 1.49 -47.54 -6.13
#